data_f920d1c56d33b5b39a390aa31b06af15
#
_entry.id   f920d1c56d33b5b39a390aa31b06af15
#
_cell.length_a   1.000
_cell.length_b   1.000
_cell.length_c   1.000
_cell.angle_alpha   90.00
_cell.angle_beta   90.00
_cell.angle_gamma   90.00
#
_symmetry.space_group_name_H-M   'P 1'
#
loop_
_entity.id
_entity.type
_entity.pdbx_description
1 polymer ?
#
loop_
_entity_poly.entity_id
_entity_poly.type
_entity_poly.pdbx_seq_one_letter_code
_entity_poly.pdbx_strand_id
1 'polypeptide(L)'
;MKPPVISLCLVLLILGGSCQYKTSQKETTDKIHTTQSSSLSYPISLQTQLDSINRNLHILSTYTEGDYPEEFDAASVASATADDIVSAINNHPIHIDSDIPNLNKTADFNGMVTIYNIRAYIDGTKQYEDHPILVWHANGTNQAVRFPMMTNIHTISELNEEKGLYLLLGSERLSGWCTLQTAYVIQIKDGELNLHYPAFAESPQLSLCSCSFPFSYDAKKKTLNYKTDIHNNLMEELMGYNDSLTAQAIYPWIIDSYMKDFSFSLKFDGNRFKPEN
;
A
#
# COMPACT_ATOMS: atom_id res chain seq x y z
N MET A 1 -34.07 46.51 24.40
CA MET A 1 -33.39 47.31 23.39
C MET A 1 -32.28 46.48 22.79
N LYS A 2 -32.45 46.03 21.55
CA LYS A 2 -31.44 45.28 20.79
C LYS A 2 -30.79 46.25 19.79
N PRO A 3 -29.46 46.25 19.61
CA PRO A 3 -28.83 46.99 18.51
C PRO A 3 -28.84 46.17 17.20
N PRO A 4 -28.85 46.82 16.04
CA PRO A 4 -28.94 46.17 14.76
C PRO A 4 -27.57 45.66 14.26
N VAL A 5 -27.61 44.52 13.63
CA VAL A 5 -26.48 43.89 12.90
C VAL A 5 -26.35 44.54 11.52
N ILE A 6 -25.25 45.22 11.28
CA ILE A 6 -24.90 45.77 9.96
C ILE A 6 -24.17 44.70 9.17
N SER A 7 -24.80 44.19 8.12
CA SER A 7 -24.18 43.26 7.17
C SER A 7 -23.36 44.06 6.18
N LEU A 8 -22.05 43.85 6.15
CA LEU A 8 -21.13 44.47 5.21
C LEU A 8 -20.84 43.48 4.08
N CYS A 9 -21.50 43.62 2.95
CA CYS A 9 -21.17 42.90 1.73
C CYS A 9 -19.92 43.49 1.10
N LEU A 10 -18.84 42.74 1.09
CA LEU A 10 -17.62 43.06 0.37
C LEU A 10 -17.67 42.45 -1.03
N VAL A 11 -17.86 43.28 -2.04
CA VAL A 11 -17.82 42.91 -3.46
C VAL A 11 -16.36 42.93 -3.90
N LEU A 12 -15.76 41.78 -4.17
CA LEU A 12 -14.44 41.65 -4.76
C LEU A 12 -14.56 41.56 -6.28
N LEU A 13 -14.18 42.64 -6.97
CA LEU A 13 -13.98 42.70 -8.41
C LEU A 13 -12.70 41.95 -8.77
N ILE A 14 -12.84 40.84 -9.49
CA ILE A 14 -11.73 40.12 -10.08
C ILE A 14 -11.44 40.73 -11.46
N LEU A 15 -10.33 41.45 -11.56
CA LEU A 15 -9.76 41.88 -12.83
C LEU A 15 -9.05 40.69 -13.49
N GLY A 16 -9.62 40.22 -14.59
CA GLY A 16 -9.03 39.19 -15.43
C GLY A 16 -7.81 39.71 -16.20
N GLY A 17 -6.63 39.23 -15.86
CA GLY A 17 -5.43 39.39 -16.64
C GLY A 17 -5.23 38.18 -17.54
N SER A 18 -5.54 38.30 -18.83
CA SER A 18 -5.23 37.29 -19.84
C SER A 18 -3.76 37.39 -20.24
N CYS A 19 -2.95 36.44 -19.79
CA CYS A 19 -1.60 36.23 -20.34
C CYS A 19 -1.72 35.53 -21.69
N GLN A 20 -1.48 36.27 -22.77
CA GLN A 20 -1.24 35.70 -24.09
C GLN A 20 0.18 35.10 -24.14
N TYR A 21 0.26 33.77 -24.18
CA TYR A 21 1.50 33.06 -24.46
C TYR A 21 1.76 33.07 -25.97
N LYS A 22 2.80 33.81 -26.43
CA LYS A 22 3.32 33.72 -27.80
C LYS A 22 4.08 32.42 -27.94
N THR A 23 3.51 31.46 -28.66
CA THR A 23 4.19 30.24 -29.10
C THR A 23 5.13 30.59 -30.27
N SER A 24 6.42 30.64 -30.02
CA SER A 24 7.45 30.65 -31.07
C SER A 24 7.62 29.22 -31.55
N GLN A 25 7.07 28.90 -32.72
CA GLN A 25 7.37 27.66 -33.43
C GLN A 25 8.78 27.73 -34.00
N LYS A 26 9.71 27.00 -33.42
CA LYS A 26 10.99 26.68 -34.00
C LYS A 26 10.87 25.28 -34.58
N GLU A 27 10.73 25.19 -35.91
CA GLU A 27 10.84 23.93 -36.63
C GLU A 27 12.23 23.34 -36.40
N THR A 28 12.27 22.29 -35.54
CA THR A 28 13.40 21.40 -35.45
C THR A 28 13.02 20.11 -36.15
N THR A 29 13.65 19.89 -37.30
CA THR A 29 13.55 18.64 -38.06
C THR A 29 14.28 17.56 -37.25
N ASP A 30 13.60 16.95 -36.27
CA ASP A 30 14.12 15.78 -35.58
C ASP A 30 13.87 14.54 -36.44
N LYS A 31 14.97 13.95 -36.86
CA LYS A 31 15.00 12.61 -37.43
C LYS A 31 14.36 11.66 -36.42
N ILE A 32 13.19 11.15 -36.76
CA ILE A 32 12.54 10.06 -36.05
C ILE A 32 13.46 8.84 -36.19
N HIS A 33 14.29 8.62 -35.18
CA HIS A 33 14.88 7.31 -34.95
C HIS A 33 13.73 6.41 -34.50
N THR A 34 13.18 5.67 -35.45
CA THR A 34 12.27 4.55 -35.17
C THR A 34 13.09 3.51 -34.40
N THR A 35 13.07 3.62 -33.07
CA THR A 35 13.52 2.53 -32.21
C THR A 35 12.55 1.39 -32.47
N GLN A 36 12.99 0.40 -33.25
CA GLN A 36 12.29 -0.87 -33.37
C GLN A 36 12.20 -1.43 -31.95
N SER A 37 11.02 -1.29 -31.34
CA SER A 37 10.62 -2.07 -30.19
C SER A 37 10.69 -3.54 -30.65
N SER A 38 11.75 -4.24 -30.26
CA SER A 38 11.79 -5.68 -30.37
C SER A 38 10.69 -6.23 -29.48
N SER A 39 9.53 -6.52 -30.06
CA SER A 39 8.47 -7.25 -29.39
C SER A 39 9.05 -8.61 -28.98
N LEU A 40 9.31 -8.76 -27.68
CA LEU A 40 9.63 -10.06 -27.10
C LEU A 40 8.43 -10.98 -27.42
N SER A 41 8.61 -11.95 -28.30
CA SER A 41 7.58 -12.95 -28.56
C SER A 41 7.66 -13.99 -27.44
N TYR A 42 6.75 -13.91 -26.50
CA TYR A 42 6.62 -14.92 -25.44
C TYR A 42 6.09 -16.25 -25.99
N PRO A 43 6.35 -17.38 -25.29
CA PRO A 43 5.68 -18.65 -25.58
C PRO A 43 4.15 -18.46 -25.58
N ILE A 44 3.44 -19.16 -26.44
CA ILE A 44 1.97 -19.05 -26.59
C ILE A 44 1.24 -19.24 -25.27
N SER A 45 1.71 -20.14 -24.42
CA SER A 45 1.13 -20.38 -23.08
C SER A 45 1.24 -19.16 -22.17
N LEU A 46 2.39 -18.47 -22.16
CA LEU A 46 2.59 -17.25 -21.38
C LEU A 46 1.75 -16.10 -21.94
N GLN A 47 1.70 -15.93 -23.27
CA GLN A 47 0.88 -14.89 -23.87
C GLN A 47 -0.60 -15.08 -23.50
N THR A 48 -1.11 -16.31 -23.55
CA THR A 48 -2.48 -16.64 -23.15
C THR A 48 -2.72 -16.31 -21.65
N GLN A 49 -1.74 -16.57 -20.79
CA GLN A 49 -1.80 -16.23 -19.37
C GLN A 49 -1.85 -14.71 -19.15
N LEU A 50 -0.96 -13.96 -19.82
CA LEU A 50 -0.93 -12.49 -19.75
C LEU A 50 -2.23 -11.86 -20.28
N ASP A 51 -2.78 -12.38 -21.36
CA ASP A 51 -4.06 -11.92 -21.92
C ASP A 51 -5.22 -12.17 -20.94
N SER A 52 -5.20 -13.29 -20.22
CA SER A 52 -6.19 -13.60 -19.17
C SER A 52 -6.06 -12.67 -17.99
N ILE A 53 -4.84 -12.47 -17.48
CA ILE A 53 -4.53 -11.52 -16.40
C ILE A 53 -5.03 -10.12 -16.77
N ASN A 54 -4.65 -9.60 -17.93
CA ASN A 54 -5.02 -8.25 -18.35
C ASN A 54 -6.53 -8.08 -18.53
N ARG A 55 -7.24 -9.11 -19.02
CA ARG A 55 -8.70 -9.10 -19.11
C ARG A 55 -9.35 -9.03 -17.71
N ASN A 56 -8.89 -9.86 -16.78
CA ASN A 56 -9.42 -9.87 -15.42
C ASN A 56 -9.20 -8.54 -14.70
N LEU A 57 -7.97 -7.98 -14.80
CA LEU A 57 -7.66 -6.67 -14.23
C LEU A 57 -8.52 -5.56 -14.84
N HIS A 58 -8.76 -5.62 -16.16
CA HIS A 58 -9.66 -4.67 -16.83
C HIS A 58 -11.09 -4.76 -16.29
N ILE A 59 -11.64 -5.97 -16.14
CA ILE A 59 -12.97 -6.17 -15.56
C ILE A 59 -13.02 -5.61 -14.14
N LEU A 60 -12.08 -6.01 -13.28
CA LEU A 60 -12.01 -5.54 -11.89
C LEU A 60 -11.91 -4.01 -11.78
N SER A 61 -11.17 -3.37 -12.69
CA SER A 61 -11.02 -1.90 -12.70
C SER A 61 -12.23 -1.16 -13.26
N THR A 62 -13.04 -1.81 -14.08
CA THR A 62 -14.23 -1.22 -14.70
C THR A 62 -15.39 -1.10 -13.70
N TYR A 63 -15.52 -2.05 -12.80
CA TYR A 63 -16.61 -2.12 -11.83
C TYR A 63 -16.17 -1.64 -10.44
N THR A 64 -15.97 -0.35 -10.30
CA THR A 64 -15.41 0.25 -9.06
C THR A 64 -16.42 0.40 -7.93
N GLU A 65 -17.72 0.18 -8.19
CA GLU A 65 -18.80 0.31 -7.20
C GLU A 65 -19.45 -1.03 -6.84
N GLY A 66 -18.91 -2.15 -7.36
CA GLY A 66 -19.44 -3.48 -7.05
C GLY A 66 -20.57 -3.95 -7.98
N ASP A 67 -20.94 -3.18 -9.00
CA ASP A 67 -21.98 -3.52 -9.98
C ASP A 67 -21.49 -4.58 -10.99
N TYR A 68 -20.87 -5.64 -10.53
CA TYR A 68 -20.43 -6.73 -11.40
C TYR A 68 -21.63 -7.49 -12.00
N PRO A 69 -21.42 -8.15 -13.15
CA PRO A 69 -22.43 -9.04 -13.70
C PRO A 69 -22.89 -10.08 -12.66
N GLU A 70 -24.17 -10.40 -12.66
CA GLU A 70 -24.74 -11.48 -11.84
C GLU A 70 -23.89 -12.75 -12.05
N GLU A 71 -23.45 -13.42 -11.01
CA GLU A 71 -22.51 -14.57 -11.03
C GLU A 71 -20.99 -14.22 -11.09
N PHE A 72 -20.59 -12.94 -11.16
CA PHE A 72 -19.16 -12.58 -11.14
C PHE A 72 -18.65 -12.46 -9.70
N ASP A 73 -17.88 -13.43 -9.25
CA ASP A 73 -17.19 -13.39 -7.96
C ASP A 73 -15.88 -12.61 -8.06
N ALA A 74 -15.95 -11.30 -7.82
CA ALA A 74 -14.83 -10.39 -7.93
C ALA A 74 -13.66 -10.76 -6.99
N ALA A 75 -13.94 -11.20 -5.76
CA ALA A 75 -12.92 -11.58 -4.79
C ALA A 75 -12.14 -12.82 -5.25
N SER A 76 -12.84 -13.85 -5.71
CA SER A 76 -12.21 -15.07 -6.25
C SER A 76 -11.40 -14.76 -7.52
N VAL A 77 -11.93 -13.94 -8.43
CA VAL A 77 -11.21 -13.54 -9.65
C VAL A 77 -9.96 -12.73 -9.32
N ALA A 78 -10.03 -11.78 -8.40
CA ALA A 78 -8.87 -10.99 -7.97
C ALA A 78 -7.80 -11.87 -7.31
N SER A 79 -8.23 -12.80 -6.45
CA SER A 79 -7.33 -13.76 -5.80
C SER A 79 -6.62 -14.64 -6.82
N ALA A 80 -7.35 -15.29 -7.73
CA ALA A 80 -6.76 -16.13 -8.78
C ALA A 80 -5.83 -15.34 -9.71
N THR A 81 -6.22 -14.12 -10.08
CA THR A 81 -5.39 -13.24 -10.92
C THR A 81 -4.07 -12.87 -10.24
N ALA A 82 -4.09 -12.65 -8.91
CA ALA A 82 -2.87 -12.39 -8.15
C ALA A 82 -1.92 -13.60 -8.16
N ASP A 83 -2.46 -14.84 -8.05
CA ASP A 83 -1.68 -16.07 -8.13
C ASP A 83 -1.07 -16.26 -9.54
N ASP A 84 -1.84 -15.96 -10.58
CA ASP A 84 -1.36 -16.01 -11.98
C ASP A 84 -0.24 -15.00 -12.22
N ILE A 85 -0.33 -13.78 -11.67
CA ILE A 85 0.72 -12.76 -11.78
C ILE A 85 1.99 -13.22 -11.06
N VAL A 86 1.88 -13.73 -9.84
CA VAL A 86 3.02 -14.27 -9.09
C VAL A 86 3.68 -15.39 -9.87
N SER A 87 2.90 -16.29 -10.44
CA SER A 87 3.39 -17.38 -11.29
C SER A 87 4.10 -16.86 -12.54
N ALA A 88 3.53 -15.89 -13.23
CA ALA A 88 4.13 -15.30 -14.43
C ALA A 88 5.48 -14.64 -14.13
N ILE A 89 5.58 -13.84 -13.04
CA ILE A 89 6.82 -13.17 -12.64
C ILE A 89 7.92 -14.18 -12.28
N ASN A 90 7.58 -15.20 -11.51
CA ASN A 90 8.57 -16.17 -11.01
C ASN A 90 9.08 -17.13 -12.09
N ASN A 91 8.27 -17.43 -13.09
CA ASN A 91 8.60 -18.42 -14.10
C ASN A 91 9.11 -17.82 -15.41
N HIS A 92 8.95 -16.51 -15.63
CA HIS A 92 9.28 -15.87 -16.88
C HIS A 92 9.90 -14.48 -16.68
N PRO A 93 10.85 -14.06 -17.53
CA PRO A 93 11.43 -12.72 -17.51
C PRO A 93 10.46 -11.69 -18.11
N ILE A 94 9.33 -11.44 -17.45
CA ILE A 94 8.35 -10.44 -17.88
C ILE A 94 8.72 -9.04 -17.44
N HIS A 95 8.29 -8.05 -18.22
CA HIS A 95 8.36 -6.63 -17.88
C HIS A 95 7.01 -6.17 -17.33
N ILE A 96 6.85 -6.19 -16.00
CA ILE A 96 5.55 -6.00 -15.32
C ILE A 96 4.81 -4.78 -15.85
N ASP A 97 5.47 -3.62 -15.91
CA ASP A 97 4.82 -2.36 -16.30
C ASP A 97 4.33 -2.34 -17.76
N SER A 98 4.96 -3.11 -18.66
CA SER A 98 4.54 -3.20 -20.07
C SER A 98 3.64 -4.38 -20.37
N ASP A 99 3.86 -5.51 -19.71
CA ASP A 99 3.16 -6.76 -20.00
C ASP A 99 1.84 -6.87 -19.23
N ILE A 100 1.76 -6.15 -18.08
CA ILE A 100 0.57 -6.08 -17.21
C ILE A 100 0.23 -4.59 -16.93
N PRO A 101 -0.17 -3.81 -17.95
CA PRO A 101 -0.32 -2.35 -17.83
C PRO A 101 -1.45 -1.91 -16.90
N ASN A 102 -2.41 -2.80 -16.58
CA ASN A 102 -3.51 -2.51 -15.67
C ASN A 102 -3.20 -2.86 -14.21
N LEU A 103 -2.00 -3.34 -13.92
CA LEU A 103 -1.56 -3.65 -12.56
C LEU A 103 -1.09 -2.37 -11.86
N ASN A 104 -1.78 -1.98 -10.81
CA ASN A 104 -1.46 -0.75 -10.09
C ASN A 104 -0.32 -0.96 -9.09
N LYS A 105 0.75 -0.17 -9.25
CA LYS A 105 1.80 -0.03 -8.26
C LYS A 105 1.26 0.79 -7.08
N THR A 106 1.26 0.23 -5.89
CA THR A 106 0.74 0.90 -4.67
C THR A 106 1.86 1.50 -3.83
N ALA A 107 3.03 0.87 -3.81
CA ALA A 107 4.22 1.37 -3.13
C ALA A 107 5.48 0.88 -3.84
N ASP A 108 6.55 1.66 -3.75
CA ASP A 108 7.85 1.35 -4.34
C ASP A 108 8.98 1.90 -3.46
N PHE A 109 10.10 1.17 -3.41
CA PHE A 109 11.33 1.60 -2.76
C PHE A 109 12.51 1.38 -3.71
N ASN A 110 12.89 2.46 -4.43
CA ASN A 110 14.03 2.50 -5.35
C ASN A 110 14.08 1.33 -6.36
N GLY A 111 12.93 0.75 -6.72
CA GLY A 111 12.83 -0.40 -7.59
C GLY A 111 13.35 -1.72 -7.00
N MET A 112 13.82 -1.73 -5.76
CA MET A 112 14.31 -2.94 -5.07
C MET A 112 13.17 -3.76 -4.50
N VAL A 113 12.16 -3.10 -3.97
CA VAL A 113 10.96 -3.68 -3.38
C VAL A 113 9.75 -2.92 -3.90
N THR A 114 8.80 -3.63 -4.46
CA THR A 114 7.58 -3.03 -4.99
C THR A 114 6.36 -3.79 -4.51
N ILE A 115 5.32 -3.08 -4.15
CA ILE A 115 3.99 -3.65 -3.90
C ILE A 115 3.07 -3.25 -5.05
N TYR A 116 2.50 -4.24 -5.69
CA TYR A 116 1.35 -4.09 -6.58
C TYR A 116 0.09 -4.55 -5.84
N ASN A 117 -1.04 -3.96 -6.15
CA ASN A 117 -2.30 -4.34 -5.52
C ASN A 117 -3.40 -4.57 -6.56
N ILE A 118 -4.14 -5.66 -6.39
CA ILE A 118 -5.39 -5.93 -7.09
C ILE A 118 -6.51 -5.69 -6.11
N ARG A 119 -7.42 -4.78 -6.45
CA ARG A 119 -8.59 -4.48 -5.64
C ARG A 119 -9.83 -5.05 -6.28
N ALA A 120 -10.57 -5.84 -5.51
CA ALA A 120 -11.92 -6.26 -5.82
C ALA A 120 -12.92 -5.47 -4.99
N TYR A 121 -13.88 -4.83 -5.65
CA TYR A 121 -15.02 -4.27 -4.93
C TYR A 121 -15.99 -5.39 -4.62
N ILE A 122 -16.45 -5.42 -3.38
CA ILE A 122 -17.37 -6.45 -2.87
C ILE A 122 -18.56 -5.77 -2.18
N ASP A 123 -19.68 -6.48 -2.11
CA ASP A 123 -20.83 -5.99 -1.38
C ASP A 123 -20.61 -5.99 0.13
N GLY A 124 -21.37 -5.15 0.82
CA GLY A 124 -21.41 -5.08 2.26
C GLY A 124 -20.53 -4.01 2.89
N THR A 125 -20.26 -4.17 4.18
CA THR A 125 -19.58 -3.14 4.98
C THR A 125 -18.11 -2.98 4.67
N LYS A 126 -17.46 -4.02 4.16
CA LYS A 126 -16.04 -3.99 3.78
C LYS A 126 -15.80 -3.22 2.48
N GLN A 127 -16.74 -3.26 1.54
CA GLN A 127 -16.75 -2.59 0.23
C GLN A 127 -15.67 -3.06 -0.76
N TYR A 128 -14.51 -3.53 -0.33
CA TYR A 128 -13.44 -4.03 -1.21
C TYR A 128 -12.50 -4.97 -0.46
N GLU A 129 -11.83 -5.82 -1.22
CA GLU A 129 -10.70 -6.62 -0.79
C GLU A 129 -9.45 -6.28 -1.61
N ASP A 130 -8.33 -6.17 -0.94
CA ASP A 130 -7.03 -5.93 -1.54
C ASP A 130 -6.22 -7.23 -1.57
N HIS A 131 -5.59 -7.51 -2.71
CA HIS A 131 -4.73 -8.68 -2.92
C HIS A 131 -3.32 -8.19 -3.29
N PRO A 132 -2.50 -7.80 -2.30
CA PRO A 132 -1.18 -7.26 -2.54
C PRO A 132 -0.19 -8.35 -2.98
N ILE A 133 0.64 -7.98 -3.95
CA ILE A 133 1.74 -8.78 -4.49
C ILE A 133 3.03 -8.05 -4.17
N LEU A 134 3.89 -8.69 -3.38
CA LEU A 134 5.23 -8.20 -3.09
C LEU A 134 6.17 -8.69 -4.20
N VAL A 135 6.86 -7.78 -4.82
CA VAL A 135 7.89 -8.04 -5.84
C VAL A 135 9.22 -7.50 -5.34
N TRP A 136 10.29 -8.28 -5.48
CA TRP A 136 11.64 -7.82 -5.17
C TRP A 136 12.63 -8.29 -6.24
N HIS A 137 13.73 -7.57 -6.35
CA HIS A 137 14.79 -7.92 -7.28
C HIS A 137 15.83 -8.81 -6.62
N ALA A 138 16.07 -9.99 -7.19
CA ALA A 138 17.05 -10.96 -6.69
C ALA A 138 17.77 -11.64 -7.85
N ASN A 139 19.09 -11.75 -7.78
CA ASN A 139 19.91 -12.48 -8.76
C ASN A 139 19.69 -12.05 -10.20
N GLY A 140 19.41 -10.77 -10.45
CA GLY A 140 19.16 -10.22 -11.79
C GLY A 140 17.76 -10.45 -12.33
N THR A 141 16.84 -11.01 -11.54
CA THR A 141 15.44 -11.25 -11.91
C THR A 141 14.48 -10.73 -10.84
N ASN A 142 13.24 -10.46 -11.26
CA ASN A 142 12.17 -10.20 -10.31
C ASN A 142 11.67 -11.51 -9.72
N GLN A 143 11.38 -11.48 -8.44
CA GLN A 143 10.71 -12.52 -7.69
C GLN A 143 9.42 -11.95 -7.12
N ALA A 144 8.40 -12.76 -6.95
CA ALA A 144 7.10 -12.31 -6.44
C ALA A 144 6.49 -13.30 -5.46
N VAL A 145 5.70 -12.77 -4.53
CA VAL A 145 4.89 -13.58 -3.63
C VAL A 145 3.58 -12.84 -3.30
N ARG A 146 2.51 -13.60 -3.03
CA ARG A 146 1.33 -13.04 -2.39
C ARG A 146 1.71 -12.51 -1.01
N PHE A 147 1.42 -11.25 -0.76
CA PHE A 147 1.60 -10.72 0.59
C PHE A 147 0.52 -11.32 1.51
N PRO A 148 0.86 -11.77 2.73
CA PRO A 148 -0.04 -12.61 3.54
C PRO A 148 -1.25 -11.88 4.14
N MET A 149 -1.40 -10.59 3.87
CA MET A 149 -2.47 -9.76 4.40
C MET A 149 -3.29 -9.12 3.27
N MET A 150 -4.59 -9.01 3.45
CA MET A 150 -5.49 -8.28 2.55
C MET A 150 -5.47 -6.78 2.82
N THR A 151 -4.27 -6.21 2.88
CA THR A 151 -4.03 -4.83 3.31
C THR A 151 -3.48 -4.02 2.14
N ASN A 152 -4.06 -2.85 1.91
CA ASN A 152 -3.50 -1.88 0.97
C ASN A 152 -2.21 -1.28 1.53
N ILE A 153 -1.07 -1.76 1.08
CA ILE A 153 0.23 -1.20 1.47
C ILE A 153 0.47 0.10 0.70
N HIS A 154 0.63 1.20 1.41
CA HIS A 154 0.80 2.54 0.84
C HIS A 154 2.19 3.15 1.06
N THR A 155 3.02 2.54 1.91
CA THR A 155 4.36 3.05 2.21
C THR A 155 5.33 1.89 2.42
N ILE A 156 6.51 2.01 1.82
CA ILE A 156 7.67 1.17 2.09
C ILE A 156 8.80 2.08 2.57
N SER A 157 9.44 1.71 3.67
CA SER A 157 10.58 2.44 4.22
C SER A 157 11.70 1.48 4.58
N GLU A 158 12.92 1.80 4.19
CA GLU A 158 14.10 1.06 4.63
C GLU A 158 14.37 1.32 6.11
N LEU A 159 14.52 0.26 6.89
CA LEU A 159 14.88 0.31 8.31
C LEU A 159 16.36 0.13 8.54
N ASN A 160 16.97 -0.81 7.81
CA ASN A 160 18.38 -1.17 7.94
C ASN A 160 18.87 -1.84 6.65
N GLU A 161 19.69 -1.11 5.88
CA GLU A 161 20.24 -1.56 4.60
C GLU A 161 21.12 -2.82 4.77
N GLU A 162 22.03 -2.86 5.76
CA GLU A 162 22.95 -3.98 5.96
C GLU A 162 22.22 -5.29 6.24
N LYS A 163 21.02 -5.20 6.83
CA LYS A 163 20.18 -6.36 7.16
C LYS A 163 19.07 -6.61 6.14
N GLY A 164 18.90 -5.71 5.17
CA GLY A 164 17.82 -5.78 4.19
C GLY A 164 16.43 -5.69 4.83
N LEU A 165 16.27 -4.83 5.85
CA LEU A 165 14.98 -4.70 6.57
C LEU A 165 14.15 -3.55 6.02
N TYR A 166 12.89 -3.84 5.73
CA TYR A 166 11.92 -2.88 5.23
C TYR A 166 10.66 -2.88 6.09
N LEU A 167 10.17 -1.68 6.40
CA LEU A 167 8.87 -1.44 7.02
C LEU A 167 7.83 -1.16 5.95
N LEU A 168 6.74 -1.89 6.00
CA LEU A 168 5.57 -1.68 5.16
C LEU A 168 4.44 -1.15 6.05
N LEU A 169 3.81 -0.04 5.62
CA LEU A 169 2.62 0.49 6.28
C LEU A 169 1.43 0.32 5.35
N GLY A 170 0.36 -0.18 5.91
CA GLY A 170 -0.86 -0.43 5.15
C GLY A 170 -2.11 -0.27 5.98
N SER A 171 -3.25 -0.32 5.29
CA SER A 171 -4.56 -0.22 5.91
C SER A 171 -5.56 -1.13 5.21
N GLU A 172 -6.48 -1.68 5.99
CA GLU A 172 -7.61 -2.49 5.52
C GLU A 172 -8.90 -1.98 6.15
N ARG A 173 -9.93 -1.78 5.34
CA ARG A 173 -11.25 -1.43 5.86
C ARG A 173 -11.97 -2.69 6.34
N LEU A 174 -12.20 -2.79 7.64
CA LEU A 174 -12.90 -3.93 8.24
C LEU A 174 -14.39 -3.70 8.33
N SER A 175 -14.81 -2.45 8.59
CA SER A 175 -16.23 -2.08 8.73
C SER A 175 -16.42 -0.60 8.45
N GLY A 176 -17.65 -0.11 8.53
CA GLY A 176 -17.97 1.31 8.39
C GLY A 176 -17.24 2.24 9.38
N TRP A 177 -16.79 1.69 10.51
CA TRP A 177 -16.22 2.44 11.62
C TRP A 177 -14.74 2.16 11.89
N CYS A 178 -14.20 1.07 11.34
CA CYS A 178 -12.86 0.61 11.67
C CYS A 178 -12.01 0.39 10.41
N THR A 179 -10.87 1.05 10.37
CA THR A 179 -9.78 0.77 9.44
C THR A 179 -8.63 0.14 10.21
N LEU A 180 -8.32 -1.11 9.91
CA LEU A 180 -7.15 -1.78 10.46
C LEU A 180 -5.89 -1.13 9.89
N GLN A 181 -5.08 -0.58 10.77
CA GLN A 181 -3.75 -0.05 10.42
C GLN A 181 -2.72 -1.11 10.73
N THR A 182 -1.84 -1.38 9.78
CA THR A 182 -0.81 -2.41 9.93
C THR A 182 0.57 -1.84 9.64
N ALA A 183 1.49 -2.12 10.55
CA ALA A 183 2.92 -1.99 10.34
C ALA A 183 3.51 -3.40 10.24
N TYR A 184 4.22 -3.69 9.16
CA TYR A 184 4.79 -5.02 8.88
C TYR A 184 6.25 -4.89 8.50
N VAL A 185 7.12 -5.76 9.03
CA VAL A 185 8.54 -5.76 8.67
C VAL A 185 8.88 -7.02 7.90
N ILE A 186 9.50 -6.83 6.75
CA ILE A 186 10.08 -7.89 5.95
C ILE A 186 11.60 -7.79 5.94
N GLN A 187 12.24 -8.89 5.65
CA GLN A 187 13.67 -8.93 5.38
C GLN A 187 13.93 -9.51 4.00
N ILE A 188 14.76 -8.82 3.21
CA ILE A 188 15.28 -9.32 1.94
C ILE A 188 16.81 -9.32 2.06
N LYS A 189 17.39 -10.52 2.17
CA LYS A 189 18.82 -10.67 2.34
C LYS A 189 19.34 -11.75 1.40
N ASP A 190 20.42 -11.42 0.69
CA ASP A 190 21.05 -12.33 -0.29
C ASP A 190 20.05 -12.84 -1.35
N GLY A 191 19.03 -12.04 -1.67
CA GLY A 191 17.94 -12.36 -2.60
C GLY A 191 16.78 -13.16 -2.01
N GLU A 192 16.90 -13.62 -0.77
CA GLU A 192 15.85 -14.37 -0.08
C GLU A 192 14.93 -13.46 0.72
N LEU A 193 13.63 -13.71 0.62
CA LEU A 193 12.57 -13.02 1.36
C LEU A 193 12.23 -13.78 2.65
N ASN A 194 12.25 -13.06 3.76
CA ASN A 194 11.72 -13.52 5.04
C ASN A 194 10.54 -12.64 5.47
N LEU A 195 9.34 -13.20 5.42
CA LEU A 195 8.09 -12.56 5.85
C LEU A 195 7.86 -12.68 7.39
N HIS A 196 8.68 -13.41 8.11
CA HIS A 196 8.49 -13.68 9.53
C HIS A 196 9.57 -13.05 10.41
N TYR A 197 10.14 -11.91 9.98
CA TYR A 197 11.14 -11.22 10.78
C TYR A 197 10.51 -10.64 12.07
N PRO A 198 10.97 -11.02 13.27
CA PRO A 198 10.33 -10.69 14.54
C PRO A 198 10.62 -9.24 14.98
N ALA A 199 10.05 -8.27 14.31
CA ALA A 199 10.29 -6.85 14.55
C ALA A 199 9.46 -6.24 15.69
N PHE A 200 8.30 -6.84 15.99
CA PHE A 200 7.41 -6.45 17.07
C PHE A 200 7.30 -7.61 18.06
N ALA A 201 8.20 -7.64 19.05
CA ALA A 201 8.41 -8.79 19.93
C ALA A 201 8.75 -10.07 19.11
N GLU A 202 7.83 -11.02 18.99
CA GLU A 202 8.01 -12.25 18.22
C GLU A 202 7.27 -12.23 16.87
N SER A 203 6.60 -11.14 16.53
CA SER A 203 5.79 -10.99 15.31
C SER A 203 6.46 -10.09 14.28
N PRO A 204 6.24 -10.33 12.98
CA PRO A 204 6.61 -9.40 11.92
C PRO A 204 5.69 -8.19 11.84
N GLN A 205 4.51 -8.22 12.50
CA GLN A 205 3.47 -7.21 12.37
C GLN A 205 2.99 -6.65 13.69
N LEU A 206 2.48 -5.42 13.60
CA LEU A 206 1.64 -4.76 14.60
C LEU A 206 0.42 -4.19 13.89
N SER A 207 -0.78 -4.56 14.33
CA SER A 207 -2.04 -4.12 13.74
C SER A 207 -2.97 -3.53 14.79
N LEU A 208 -3.63 -2.42 14.45
CA LEU A 208 -4.57 -1.72 15.33
C LEU A 208 -5.73 -1.15 14.52
N CYS A 209 -6.93 -1.22 15.07
CA CYS A 209 -8.09 -0.55 14.50
C CYS A 209 -8.03 0.94 14.81
N SER A 210 -8.22 1.77 13.80
CA SER A 210 -8.26 3.23 13.95
C SER A 210 -9.35 3.83 13.07
N CYS A 211 -10.06 4.82 13.59
CA CYS A 211 -11.06 5.54 12.80
C CYS A 211 -10.49 6.77 12.08
N SER A 212 -9.31 7.27 12.46
CA SER A 212 -8.90 8.61 12.05
C SER A 212 -7.46 8.75 11.55
N PHE A 213 -6.49 8.01 12.09
CA PHE A 213 -5.09 8.26 11.78
C PHE A 213 -4.32 6.98 11.48
N PRO A 214 -3.63 6.90 10.33
CA PRO A 214 -2.76 5.78 10.00
C PRO A 214 -1.50 5.78 10.85
N PHE A 215 -0.82 4.63 10.91
CA PHE A 215 0.57 4.59 11.33
C PHE A 215 1.40 5.55 10.47
N SER A 216 2.35 6.22 11.12
CA SER A 216 3.34 7.03 10.43
C SER A 216 4.75 6.67 10.88
N TYR A 217 5.72 6.75 9.97
CA TYR A 217 7.11 6.46 10.25
C TYR A 217 7.99 7.68 10.01
N ASP A 218 8.70 8.12 11.06
CA ASP A 218 9.75 9.12 10.95
C ASP A 218 11.09 8.42 10.69
N ALA A 219 11.53 8.43 9.44
CA ALA A 219 12.77 7.76 9.04
C ALA A 219 14.04 8.37 9.68
N LYS A 220 14.04 9.68 10.01
CA LYS A 220 15.18 10.33 10.66
C LYS A 220 15.33 9.90 12.11
N LYS A 221 14.22 9.79 12.81
CA LYS A 221 14.18 9.35 14.21
C LYS A 221 14.11 7.83 14.33
N LYS A 222 13.82 7.15 13.24
CA LYS A 222 13.51 5.71 13.19
C LYS A 222 12.36 5.33 14.13
N THR A 223 11.30 6.14 14.14
CA THR A 223 10.17 6.02 15.07
C THR A 223 8.88 5.74 14.31
N LEU A 224 8.20 4.66 14.67
CA LEU A 224 6.83 4.35 14.26
C LEU A 224 5.88 5.02 15.24
N ASN A 225 4.99 5.87 14.73
CA ASN A 225 4.04 6.62 15.54
C ASN A 225 2.61 6.18 15.24
N TYR A 226 1.81 6.12 16.28
CA TYR A 226 0.38 5.92 16.22
C TYR A 226 -0.32 6.98 17.05
N LYS A 227 -1.41 7.52 16.51
CA LYS A 227 -2.28 8.46 17.22
C LYS A 227 -3.73 8.18 16.86
N THR A 228 -4.61 8.28 17.82
CA THR A 228 -6.07 8.21 17.61
C THR A 228 -6.77 9.31 18.40
N ASP A 229 -7.97 9.65 17.99
CA ASP A 229 -8.85 10.61 18.66
C ASP A 229 -10.03 9.95 19.38
N ILE A 230 -10.09 8.62 19.35
CA ILE A 230 -11.20 7.84 19.90
C ILE A 230 -10.73 6.99 21.07
N HIS A 231 -11.52 7.04 22.16
CA HIS A 231 -11.41 6.11 23.28
C HIS A 231 -11.92 4.72 22.87
N ASN A 232 -11.09 3.96 22.21
CA ASN A 232 -11.39 2.57 21.93
C ASN A 232 -10.87 1.69 23.07
N ASN A 233 -11.45 0.51 23.23
CA ASN A 233 -10.91 -0.50 24.13
C ASN A 233 -9.62 -1.08 23.51
N LEU A 234 -8.51 -0.36 23.68
CA LEU A 234 -7.21 -0.68 23.08
C LEU A 234 -6.79 -2.13 23.34
N MET A 235 -7.22 -2.72 24.47
CA MET A 235 -6.94 -4.11 24.79
C MET A 235 -7.62 -5.08 23.85
N GLU A 236 -8.92 -4.91 23.63
CA GLU A 236 -9.67 -5.77 22.73
C GLU A 236 -9.12 -5.67 21.30
N GLU A 237 -8.72 -4.47 20.89
CA GLU A 237 -8.14 -4.24 19.58
C GLU A 237 -6.76 -4.88 19.43
N LEU A 238 -5.86 -4.69 20.41
CA LEU A 238 -4.56 -5.34 20.38
C LEU A 238 -4.66 -6.85 20.39
N MET A 239 -5.52 -7.40 21.25
CA MET A 239 -5.70 -8.85 21.34
C MET A 239 -6.48 -9.43 20.17
N GLY A 240 -7.31 -8.64 19.50
CA GLY A 240 -8.10 -9.08 18.36
C GLY A 240 -7.32 -9.16 17.05
N TYR A 241 -6.29 -8.34 16.88
CA TYR A 241 -5.57 -8.20 15.60
C TYR A 241 -4.10 -8.62 15.65
N ASN A 242 -3.56 -8.93 16.82
CA ASN A 242 -2.18 -9.38 17.00
C ASN A 242 -2.15 -10.74 17.70
N ASP A 243 -1.06 -11.48 17.51
CA ASP A 243 -0.84 -12.66 18.32
C ASP A 243 -0.66 -12.28 19.81
N SER A 244 -1.05 -13.21 20.69
CA SER A 244 -1.11 -12.92 22.12
C SER A 244 0.23 -12.56 22.75
N LEU A 245 1.35 -13.07 22.24
CA LEU A 245 2.68 -12.76 22.74
C LEU A 245 3.08 -11.35 22.36
N THR A 246 2.84 -10.95 21.11
CA THR A 246 3.08 -9.59 20.63
C THR A 246 2.22 -8.58 21.40
N ALA A 247 0.92 -8.86 21.56
CA ALA A 247 0.02 -8.00 22.30
C ALA A 247 0.49 -7.81 23.75
N GLN A 248 0.85 -8.88 24.44
CA GLN A 248 1.34 -8.81 25.83
C GLN A 248 2.68 -8.08 25.96
N ALA A 249 3.59 -8.24 25.02
CA ALA A 249 4.91 -7.59 25.06
C ALA A 249 4.82 -6.08 24.82
N ILE A 250 3.90 -5.65 23.94
CA ILE A 250 3.73 -4.24 23.56
C ILE A 250 2.75 -3.50 24.47
N TYR A 251 1.78 -4.23 25.02
CA TYR A 251 0.66 -3.69 25.78
C TYR A 251 1.02 -2.76 26.95
N PRO A 252 1.93 -3.14 27.89
CA PRO A 252 2.23 -2.30 29.07
C PRO A 252 2.69 -0.88 28.70
N TRP A 253 3.28 -0.74 27.56
CA TRP A 253 3.89 0.48 27.06
C TRP A 253 2.91 1.34 26.30
N ILE A 254 2.04 0.72 25.47
CA ILE A 254 0.97 1.38 24.76
C ILE A 254 0.02 1.99 25.77
N ILE A 255 -0.32 1.30 26.86
CA ILE A 255 -1.21 1.82 27.89
C ILE A 255 -0.66 3.08 28.54
N ASP A 256 0.56 3.06 29.01
CA ASP A 256 1.12 4.22 29.71
C ASP A 256 1.17 5.49 28.82
N SER A 257 1.49 5.32 27.55
CA SER A 257 1.52 6.42 26.58
C SER A 257 0.12 6.80 26.09
N TYR A 258 -0.70 5.80 25.79
CA TYR A 258 -2.04 5.99 25.22
C TYR A 258 -3.03 6.62 26.22
N MET A 259 -2.96 6.25 27.51
CA MET A 259 -3.83 6.82 28.53
C MET A 259 -3.57 8.31 28.78
N LYS A 260 -2.41 8.81 28.36
CA LYS A 260 -2.07 10.24 28.49
C LYS A 260 -2.49 11.05 27.26
N ASP A 261 -2.11 10.56 26.07
CA ASP A 261 -2.12 11.39 24.85
C ASP A 261 -2.83 10.72 23.65
N PHE A 262 -3.49 9.58 23.85
CA PHE A 262 -4.10 8.75 22.78
C PHE A 262 -3.10 8.43 21.65
N SER A 263 -1.83 8.33 22.01
CA SER A 263 -0.75 8.08 21.06
C SER A 263 0.35 7.25 21.69
N PHE A 264 1.13 6.59 20.87
CA PHE A 264 2.36 5.95 21.29
C PHE A 264 3.41 6.02 20.18
N SER A 265 4.66 5.84 20.58
CA SER A 265 5.80 5.81 19.67
C SER A 265 6.69 4.61 19.96
N LEU A 266 7.05 3.88 18.91
CA LEU A 266 8.00 2.77 18.97
C LEU A 266 9.24 3.14 18.17
N LYS A 267 10.40 3.06 18.80
CA LYS A 267 11.70 3.33 18.17
C LYS A 267 12.34 2.05 17.66
N PHE A 268 12.83 2.09 16.43
CA PHE A 268 13.59 0.98 15.85
C PHE A 268 15.04 1.03 16.34
N ASP A 269 15.50 -0.01 17.03
CA ASP A 269 16.85 -0.11 17.62
C ASP A 269 17.92 -0.70 16.67
N GLY A 270 17.54 -0.95 15.41
CA GLY A 270 18.37 -1.61 14.42
C GLY A 270 18.02 -3.09 14.22
N ASN A 271 17.14 -3.64 15.07
CA ASN A 271 16.61 -4.99 14.98
C ASN A 271 15.08 -5.02 15.17
N ARG A 272 14.59 -4.36 16.20
CA ARG A 272 13.18 -4.42 16.63
C ARG A 272 12.66 -3.06 16.99
N PHE A 273 11.36 -2.91 16.89
CA PHE A 273 10.64 -1.78 17.44
C PHE A 273 10.47 -1.94 18.95
N LYS A 274 10.88 -0.94 19.66
CA LYS A 274 10.76 -0.84 21.12
C LYS A 274 10.13 0.51 21.48
N PRO A 275 9.49 0.60 22.60
CA PRO A 275 8.99 1.84 23.13
C PRO A 275 10.05 2.93 23.18
N GLU A 276 9.65 4.14 22.87
CA GLU A 276 10.47 5.32 23.09
C GLU A 276 10.29 5.71 24.57
N ASN A 277 11.35 5.51 25.40
CA ASN A 277 11.36 5.91 26.81
C ASN A 277 11.43 7.42 26.97
#